data_187977277f1a9f1281bab760a369ef73
#
_entry.id   187977277f1a9f1281bab760a369ef73
#
_cell.length_a   1.000
_cell.length_b   1.000
_cell.length_c   1.000
_cell.angle_alpha   90.00
_cell.angle_beta   90.00
_cell.angle_gamma   90.00
#
_symmetry.space_group_name_H-M   'P 1'
#
loop_
_entity.id
_entity.type
_entity.pdbx_description
1 polymer ?
#
loop_
_entity_poly.entity_id
_entity_poly.type
_entity_poly.pdbx_seq_one_letter_code
_entity_poly.pdbx_strand_id
1 'polypeptide(L)'
;MLFRSALIAVLKRFVPADYGLHWPREKTYFRSSICWGVAFGVIMTLVDYAPQLIAHAKQDLGFPLTSSNVIGWLFFESVYVGPTEEIPFRALLVTYLAATMPGKLRVGRFSMNWAGVIAALIFALLHAGNFNLRMWPIALGQQIYAFALGVLYAYWLEKSRSVVAPIIGHNVSDGVEYAIVFLWIAL
;
A
#
# COMPACT_ATOMS: atom_id res chain seq x y z
N MET A 1 5.09 -7.27 14.07
CA MET A 1 5.95 -7.96 13.08
C MET A 1 6.17 -9.43 13.42
N LEU A 2 6.70 -9.78 14.58
CA LEU A 2 7.02 -11.17 14.97
C LEU A 2 5.84 -12.16 14.82
N PHE A 3 4.64 -11.81 15.23
CA PHE A 3 3.45 -12.67 15.12
C PHE A 3 3.13 -13.03 13.66
N ARG A 4 3.19 -12.08 12.74
CA ARG A 4 2.89 -12.29 11.31
C ARG A 4 3.93 -13.18 10.63
N SER A 5 5.20 -13.01 10.97
CA SER A 5 6.28 -13.90 10.48
C SER A 5 6.17 -15.31 11.07
N ALA A 6 5.77 -15.43 12.34
CA ALA A 6 5.49 -16.71 12.96
C ALA A 6 4.31 -17.42 12.29
N LEU A 7 3.23 -16.70 11.97
CA LEU A 7 2.09 -17.24 11.24
C LEU A 7 2.50 -17.76 9.86
N ILE A 8 3.33 -17.01 9.11
CA ILE A 8 3.86 -17.48 7.82
C ILE A 8 4.71 -18.75 7.99
N ALA A 9 5.53 -18.82 9.03
CA ALA A 9 6.33 -20.01 9.32
C ALA A 9 5.47 -21.25 9.61
N VAL A 10 4.35 -21.07 10.32
CA VAL A 10 3.37 -22.14 10.56
C VAL A 10 2.66 -22.54 9.27
N LEU A 11 2.20 -21.55 8.48
CA LEU A 11 1.47 -21.80 7.23
C LEU A 11 2.33 -22.49 6.17
N LYS A 12 3.63 -22.29 6.15
CA LYS A 12 4.56 -23.02 5.26
C LYS A 12 4.49 -24.54 5.45
N ARG A 13 4.04 -25.02 6.61
CA ARG A 13 3.82 -26.47 6.84
C ARG A 13 2.60 -27.01 6.09
N PHE A 14 1.59 -26.17 5.86
CA PHE A 14 0.33 -26.55 5.21
C PHE A 14 0.29 -26.13 3.74
N VAL A 15 0.87 -25.00 3.44
CA VAL A 15 1.00 -24.45 2.08
C VAL A 15 2.47 -24.10 1.84
N PRO A 16 3.26 -25.06 1.28
CA PRO A 16 4.67 -24.87 1.00
C PRO A 16 4.84 -23.98 -0.24
N ALA A 17 4.84 -22.66 -0.02
CA ALA A 17 4.97 -21.65 -1.05
C ALA A 17 6.09 -20.66 -0.69
N ASP A 18 6.58 -19.93 -1.69
CA ASP A 18 7.50 -18.81 -1.48
C ASP A 18 6.70 -17.54 -1.18
N TYR A 19 6.72 -17.13 0.08
CA TYR A 19 6.01 -15.95 0.58
C TYR A 19 6.73 -14.63 0.30
N GLY A 20 7.81 -14.64 -0.45
CA GLY A 20 8.52 -13.44 -0.89
C GLY A 20 9.22 -12.65 0.24
N LEU A 21 9.45 -13.25 1.41
CA LEU A 21 10.12 -12.62 2.55
C LEU A 21 11.65 -12.67 2.40
N HIS A 22 12.13 -12.30 1.25
CA HIS A 22 13.56 -12.26 0.91
C HIS A 22 13.83 -11.16 -0.12
N TRP A 23 15.08 -10.83 -0.34
CA TRP A 23 15.48 -9.89 -1.36
C TRP A 23 15.10 -10.40 -2.77
N PRO A 24 14.70 -9.52 -3.70
CA PRO A 24 14.34 -9.94 -5.07
C PRO A 24 15.51 -10.68 -5.75
N ARG A 25 15.21 -11.83 -6.37
CA ARG A 25 16.20 -12.66 -7.03
C ARG A 25 16.41 -12.31 -8.51
N GLU A 26 15.39 -11.68 -9.12
CA GLU A 26 15.38 -11.30 -10.53
C GLU A 26 15.22 -9.80 -10.69
N LYS A 27 14.08 -9.34 -11.20
CA LYS A 27 13.77 -7.92 -11.36
C LYS A 27 13.38 -7.30 -10.02
N THR A 28 14.08 -6.26 -9.62
CA THR A 28 13.83 -5.59 -8.32
C THR A 28 12.56 -4.74 -8.31
N TYR A 29 12.17 -4.18 -9.45
CA TYR A 29 11.08 -3.19 -9.59
C TYR A 29 11.23 -1.92 -8.73
N PHE A 30 12.38 -1.66 -8.10
CA PHE A 30 12.58 -0.53 -7.18
C PHE A 30 12.32 0.82 -7.84
N ARG A 31 12.84 1.03 -9.06
CA ARG A 31 12.57 2.26 -9.80
C ARG A 31 11.08 2.45 -10.06
N SER A 32 10.38 1.39 -10.47
CA SER A 32 8.94 1.40 -10.69
C SER A 32 8.19 1.70 -9.40
N SER A 33 8.59 1.07 -8.27
CA SER A 33 7.97 1.27 -6.96
C SER A 33 8.09 2.73 -6.50
N ILE A 34 9.26 3.32 -6.65
CA ILE A 34 9.50 4.73 -6.29
C ILE A 34 8.68 5.66 -7.18
N CYS A 35 8.73 5.49 -8.52
CA CYS A 35 8.00 6.36 -9.44
C CYS A 35 6.49 6.31 -9.23
N TRP A 36 5.93 5.11 -9.10
CA TRP A 36 4.49 4.95 -8.83
C TRP A 36 4.14 5.36 -7.40
N GLY A 37 4.99 5.11 -6.41
CA GLY A 37 4.80 5.59 -5.04
C GLY A 37 4.69 7.12 -5.00
N VAL A 38 5.60 7.84 -5.66
CA VAL A 38 5.53 9.31 -5.76
C VAL A 38 4.24 9.75 -6.46
N ALA A 39 3.89 9.14 -7.60
CA ALA A 39 2.68 9.49 -8.33
C ALA A 39 1.41 9.28 -7.50
N PHE A 40 1.32 8.14 -6.80
CA PHE A 40 0.17 7.86 -5.93
C PHE A 40 0.16 8.71 -4.67
N GLY A 41 1.29 9.05 -4.06
CA GLY A 41 1.33 9.98 -2.93
C GLY A 41 0.76 11.35 -3.27
N VAL A 42 1.04 11.85 -4.49
CA VAL A 42 0.41 13.08 -5.01
C VAL A 42 -1.10 12.88 -5.23
N ILE A 43 -1.52 11.75 -5.85
CA ILE A 43 -2.94 11.44 -6.07
C ILE A 43 -3.69 11.35 -4.74
N MET A 44 -3.14 10.65 -3.75
CA MET A 44 -3.71 10.50 -2.42
C MET A 44 -3.89 11.87 -1.75
N THR A 45 -2.86 12.73 -1.78
CA THR A 45 -2.98 14.10 -1.28
C THR A 45 -4.12 14.87 -1.94
N LEU A 46 -4.22 14.81 -3.27
CA LEU A 46 -5.27 15.51 -4.01
C LEU A 46 -6.67 14.97 -3.73
N VAL A 47 -6.82 13.67 -3.52
CA VAL A 47 -8.11 13.04 -3.22
C VAL A 47 -8.50 13.25 -1.77
N ASP A 48 -7.61 12.94 -0.84
CA ASP A 48 -7.92 12.88 0.59
C ASP A 48 -8.13 14.27 1.20
N TYR A 49 -7.47 15.27 0.65
CA TYR A 49 -7.54 16.67 1.12
C TYR A 49 -8.25 17.61 0.13
N ALA A 50 -8.99 17.07 -0.87
CA ALA A 50 -9.68 17.86 -1.88
C ALA A 50 -10.57 18.99 -1.30
N PRO A 51 -11.39 18.76 -0.26
CA PRO A 51 -12.23 19.84 0.29
C PRO A 51 -11.41 20.98 0.87
N GLN A 52 -10.34 20.66 1.58
CA GLN A 52 -9.49 21.68 2.21
C GLN A 52 -8.69 22.46 1.15
N LEU A 53 -8.22 21.77 0.12
CA LEU A 53 -7.54 22.40 -1.03
C LEU A 53 -8.47 23.35 -1.78
N ILE A 54 -9.71 22.95 -2.04
CA ILE A 54 -10.74 23.78 -2.71
C ILE A 54 -11.14 24.98 -1.84
N ALA A 55 -11.27 24.77 -0.53
CA ALA A 55 -11.64 25.81 0.43
C ALA A 55 -10.46 26.72 0.81
N HIS A 56 -9.24 26.47 0.32
CA HIS A 56 -8.01 27.13 0.76
C HIS A 56 -7.84 27.11 2.29
N ALA A 57 -8.30 26.03 2.93
CA ALA A 57 -8.27 25.83 4.37
C ALA A 57 -7.14 24.88 4.76
N LYS A 58 -6.44 25.17 5.87
CA LYS A 58 -5.43 24.25 6.39
C LYS A 58 -6.09 23.01 6.98
N GLN A 59 -5.41 21.85 6.82
CA GLN A 59 -5.84 20.60 7.42
C GLN A 59 -5.49 20.59 8.91
N ASP A 60 -6.46 20.26 9.76
CA ASP A 60 -6.20 19.90 11.14
C ASP A 60 -5.79 18.41 11.22
N LEU A 61 -4.60 18.16 11.74
CA LEU A 61 -4.08 16.81 11.92
C LEU A 61 -4.37 16.22 13.31
N GLY A 62 -5.00 17.01 14.22
CA GLY A 62 -5.28 16.58 15.58
C GLY A 62 -4.04 16.57 16.50
N PHE A 63 -2.91 17.06 16.03
CA PHE A 63 -1.67 17.21 16.82
C PHE A 63 -0.85 18.43 16.35
N PRO A 64 -0.04 19.04 17.24
CA PRO A 64 0.78 20.19 16.88
C PRO A 64 1.94 19.83 15.96
N LEU A 65 2.26 20.72 15.02
CA LEU A 65 3.39 20.58 14.08
C LEU A 65 4.74 20.86 14.75
N THR A 66 5.09 20.10 15.76
CA THR A 66 6.46 20.12 16.32
C THR A 66 7.38 19.27 15.46
N SER A 67 8.69 19.59 15.43
CA SER A 67 9.67 18.77 14.71
C SER A 67 9.61 17.29 15.09
N SER A 68 9.39 17.00 16.37
CA SER A 68 9.26 15.62 16.87
C SER A 68 8.06 14.90 16.27
N ASN A 69 6.88 15.56 16.23
CA ASN A 69 5.67 14.97 15.70
C ASN A 69 5.76 14.75 14.17
N VAL A 70 6.28 15.74 13.46
CA VAL A 70 6.48 15.65 11.99
C VAL A 70 7.47 14.53 11.65
N ILE A 71 8.63 14.46 12.30
CA ILE A 71 9.62 13.41 12.06
C ILE A 71 9.07 12.03 12.47
N GLY A 72 8.40 11.94 13.61
CA GLY A 72 7.80 10.69 14.08
C GLY A 72 6.74 10.17 13.14
N TRP A 73 5.86 11.03 12.63
CA TRP A 73 4.81 10.66 11.68
C TRP A 73 5.40 10.27 10.32
N LEU A 74 6.31 11.06 9.77
CA LEU A 74 6.99 10.71 8.52
C LEU A 74 7.76 9.40 8.63
N PHE A 75 8.41 9.12 9.75
CA PHE A 75 9.06 7.83 9.98
C PHE A 75 8.04 6.70 10.03
N PHE A 76 6.92 6.89 10.72
CA PHE A 76 5.86 5.89 10.80
C PHE A 76 5.32 5.54 9.41
N GLU A 77 4.93 6.53 8.62
CA GLU A 77 4.35 6.35 7.28
C GLU A 77 5.38 5.85 6.26
N SER A 78 6.60 6.44 6.26
CA SER A 78 7.62 6.11 5.25
C SER A 78 8.40 4.84 5.53
N VAL A 79 8.32 4.25 6.73
CA VAL A 79 9.13 3.09 7.10
C VAL A 79 8.31 1.96 7.71
N TYR A 80 7.34 2.27 8.56
CA TYR A 80 6.66 1.26 9.37
C TYR A 80 5.38 0.73 8.72
N VAL A 81 4.56 1.57 8.09
CA VAL A 81 3.25 1.19 7.55
C VAL A 81 3.38 0.13 6.47
N GLY A 82 4.21 0.34 5.45
CA GLY A 82 4.37 -0.61 4.36
C GLY A 82 4.68 -2.03 4.81
N PRO A 83 5.70 -2.30 5.64
CA PRO A 83 5.93 -3.66 6.15
C PRO A 83 4.76 -4.22 6.95
N THR A 84 4.02 -3.39 7.70
CA THR A 84 2.89 -3.87 8.51
C THR A 84 1.69 -4.27 7.67
N GLU A 85 1.53 -3.71 6.48
CA GLU A 85 0.42 -4.00 5.58
C GLU A 85 0.83 -4.95 4.44
N GLU A 86 2.00 -4.78 3.84
CA GLU A 86 2.39 -5.61 2.71
C GLU A 86 2.71 -7.06 3.09
N ILE A 87 3.21 -7.32 4.30
CA ILE A 87 3.46 -8.69 4.75
C ILE A 87 2.15 -9.48 4.87
N PRO A 88 1.08 -9.03 5.55
CA PRO A 88 -0.17 -9.79 5.60
C PRO A 88 -0.90 -9.85 4.25
N PHE A 89 -0.93 -8.77 3.48
CA PHE A 89 -1.70 -8.74 2.24
C PHE A 89 -0.96 -9.38 1.07
N ARG A 90 0.31 -9.07 0.87
CA ARG A 90 1.06 -9.55 -0.30
C ARG A 90 1.83 -10.82 0.02
N ALA A 91 2.67 -10.82 1.05
CA ALA A 91 3.41 -12.03 1.37
C ALA A 91 2.48 -13.17 1.81
N LEU A 92 1.50 -12.91 2.68
CA LEU A 92 0.63 -13.96 3.19
C LEU A 92 -0.57 -14.24 2.27
N LEU A 93 -1.50 -13.27 2.13
CA LEU A 93 -2.80 -13.50 1.48
C LEU A 93 -2.66 -13.80 -0.02
N VAL A 94 -1.91 -12.98 -0.77
CA VAL A 94 -1.71 -13.20 -2.22
C VAL A 94 -1.04 -14.55 -2.45
N THR A 95 0.01 -14.88 -1.69
CA THR A 95 0.73 -16.15 -1.87
C THR A 95 -0.14 -17.35 -1.54
N TYR A 96 -0.91 -17.29 -0.45
CA TYR A 96 -1.84 -18.35 -0.07
C TYR A 96 -2.92 -18.56 -1.15
N LEU A 97 -3.58 -17.49 -1.58
CA LEU A 97 -4.61 -17.56 -2.61
C LEU A 97 -4.04 -18.06 -3.95
N ALA A 98 -2.85 -17.58 -4.34
CA ALA A 98 -2.21 -18.02 -5.59
C ALA A 98 -1.84 -19.51 -5.58
N ALA A 99 -1.54 -20.08 -4.42
CA ALA A 99 -1.26 -21.50 -4.27
C ALA A 99 -2.53 -22.36 -4.32
N THR A 100 -3.69 -21.81 -3.94
CA THR A 100 -4.96 -22.54 -3.85
C THR A 100 -5.92 -22.22 -4.99
N MET A 101 -5.78 -21.08 -5.66
CA MET A 101 -6.65 -20.62 -6.74
C MET A 101 -5.86 -20.48 -8.06
N PRO A 102 -5.90 -21.49 -8.94
CA PRO A 102 -5.26 -21.38 -10.23
C PRO A 102 -6.00 -20.38 -11.14
N GLY A 103 -5.26 -19.70 -12.00
CA GLY A 103 -5.82 -18.79 -13.00
C GLY A 103 -5.11 -17.45 -13.05
N LYS A 104 -5.14 -16.85 -14.25
CA LYS A 104 -4.50 -15.56 -14.51
C LYS A 104 -5.44 -14.61 -15.22
N LEU A 105 -5.47 -13.37 -14.75
CA LEU A 105 -6.00 -12.24 -15.50
C LEU A 105 -4.96 -11.85 -16.56
N ARG A 106 -5.40 -11.68 -17.81
CA ARG A 106 -4.57 -11.21 -18.92
C ARG A 106 -5.26 -10.05 -19.62
N VAL A 107 -4.57 -8.92 -19.68
CA VAL A 107 -5.03 -7.73 -20.41
C VAL A 107 -3.85 -7.21 -21.25
N GLY A 108 -3.85 -7.47 -22.54
CA GLY A 108 -2.72 -7.17 -23.43
C GLY A 108 -1.44 -7.87 -22.96
N ARG A 109 -0.42 -7.08 -22.64
CA ARG A 109 0.88 -7.59 -22.09
C ARG A 109 0.88 -7.77 -20.58
N PHE A 110 -0.14 -7.27 -19.90
CA PHE A 110 -0.29 -7.43 -18.46
C PHE A 110 -0.84 -8.82 -18.15
N SER A 111 -0.20 -9.52 -17.23
CA SER A 111 -0.66 -10.82 -16.76
C SER A 111 -0.29 -11.00 -15.30
N MET A 112 -1.27 -11.30 -14.45
CA MET A 112 -1.10 -11.62 -13.03
C MET A 112 -2.11 -12.66 -12.56
N ASN A 113 -1.82 -13.33 -11.44
CA ASN A 113 -2.76 -14.26 -10.81
C ASN A 113 -4.00 -13.51 -10.29
N TRP A 114 -5.19 -14.12 -10.40
CA TRP A 114 -6.43 -13.58 -9.82
C TRP A 114 -6.35 -13.34 -8.32
N ALA A 115 -5.50 -14.11 -7.61
CA ALA A 115 -5.22 -13.93 -6.19
C ALA A 115 -4.80 -12.48 -5.85
N GLY A 116 -3.99 -11.86 -6.72
CA GLY A 116 -3.58 -10.47 -6.54
C GLY A 116 -4.73 -9.48 -6.65
N VAL A 117 -5.66 -9.72 -7.58
CA VAL A 117 -6.86 -8.88 -7.76
C VAL A 117 -7.81 -9.01 -6.57
N ILE A 118 -8.03 -10.24 -6.10
CA ILE A 118 -8.89 -10.53 -4.94
C ILE A 118 -8.30 -9.90 -3.67
N ALA A 119 -7.00 -10.08 -3.44
CA ALA A 119 -6.34 -9.49 -2.30
C ALA A 119 -6.35 -7.95 -2.34
N ALA A 120 -6.23 -7.35 -3.53
CA ALA A 120 -6.36 -5.90 -3.72
C ALA A 120 -7.78 -5.41 -3.40
N LEU A 121 -8.81 -6.17 -3.79
CA LEU A 121 -10.20 -5.85 -3.45
C LEU A 121 -10.42 -5.92 -1.93
N ILE A 122 -9.95 -6.99 -1.28
CA ILE A 122 -10.03 -7.12 0.18
C ILE A 122 -9.31 -5.97 0.86
N PHE A 123 -8.11 -5.62 0.39
CA PHE A 123 -7.33 -4.50 0.91
C PHE A 123 -8.09 -3.17 0.81
N ALA A 124 -8.67 -2.86 -0.34
CA ALA A 124 -9.50 -1.67 -0.51
C ALA A 124 -10.71 -1.70 0.43
N LEU A 125 -11.44 -2.83 0.52
CA LEU A 125 -12.63 -2.96 1.38
C LEU A 125 -12.33 -2.76 2.87
N LEU A 126 -11.11 -3.00 3.35
CA LEU A 126 -10.73 -2.69 4.74
C LEU A 126 -10.75 -1.18 5.02
N HIS A 127 -10.63 -0.34 3.99
CA HIS A 127 -10.79 1.10 4.11
C HIS A 127 -12.26 1.56 4.07
N ALA A 128 -13.22 0.64 3.90
CA ALA A 128 -14.65 0.98 3.82
C ALA A 128 -15.18 1.65 5.11
N GLY A 129 -14.53 1.44 6.26
CA GLY A 129 -14.85 2.16 7.51
C GLY A 129 -14.76 3.69 7.36
N ASN A 130 -13.94 4.17 6.43
CA ASN A 130 -13.77 5.60 6.16
C ASN A 130 -15.02 6.27 5.56
N PHE A 131 -15.98 5.51 5.02
CA PHE A 131 -17.30 6.06 4.63
C PHE A 131 -18.09 6.64 5.81
N ASN A 132 -17.79 6.23 7.03
CA ASN A 132 -18.39 6.79 8.25
C ASN A 132 -17.64 8.02 8.78
N LEU A 133 -16.41 8.24 8.33
CA LEU A 133 -15.50 9.28 8.87
C LEU A 133 -15.25 10.42 7.89
N ARG A 134 -15.45 10.20 6.59
CA ARG A 134 -15.14 11.14 5.51
C ARG A 134 -16.33 11.35 4.60
N MET A 135 -16.33 12.44 3.84
CA MET A 135 -17.30 12.65 2.75
C MET A 135 -17.23 11.48 1.77
N TRP A 136 -18.41 10.99 1.32
CA TRP A 136 -18.49 9.79 0.47
C TRP A 136 -17.64 9.84 -0.83
N PRO A 137 -17.48 10.99 -1.55
CA PRO A 137 -16.64 11.02 -2.73
C PRO A 137 -15.16 10.78 -2.41
N ILE A 138 -14.69 11.27 -1.25
CA ILE A 138 -13.31 11.08 -0.78
C ILE A 138 -13.10 9.62 -0.39
N ALA A 139 -14.02 9.06 0.41
CA ALA A 139 -13.96 7.65 0.78
C ALA A 139 -14.01 6.72 -0.44
N LEU A 140 -14.80 7.04 -1.47
CA LEU A 140 -14.82 6.31 -2.73
C LEU A 140 -13.49 6.46 -3.50
N GLY A 141 -12.95 7.68 -3.57
CA GLY A 141 -11.63 7.93 -4.17
C GLY A 141 -10.54 7.08 -3.50
N GLN A 142 -10.58 6.99 -2.16
CA GLN A 142 -9.67 6.15 -1.39
C GLN A 142 -9.82 4.66 -1.76
N GLN A 143 -11.04 4.13 -1.89
CA GLN A 143 -11.24 2.75 -2.33
C GLN A 143 -10.63 2.49 -3.72
N ILE A 144 -10.79 3.44 -4.63
CA ILE A 144 -10.28 3.32 -6.01
C ILE A 144 -8.76 3.29 -6.02
N TYR A 145 -8.09 4.23 -5.37
CA TYR A 145 -6.62 4.24 -5.37
C TYR A 145 -6.03 3.10 -4.53
N ALA A 146 -6.66 2.73 -3.39
CA ALA A 146 -6.23 1.57 -2.60
C ALA A 146 -6.33 0.26 -3.39
N PHE A 147 -7.39 0.09 -4.18
CA PHE A 147 -7.52 -1.05 -5.10
C PHE A 147 -6.42 -1.03 -6.17
N ALA A 148 -6.20 0.12 -6.83
CA ALA A 148 -5.20 0.26 -7.89
C ALA A 148 -3.78 -0.02 -7.37
N LEU A 149 -3.41 0.55 -6.21
CA LEU A 149 -2.15 0.25 -5.51
C LEU A 149 -2.06 -1.22 -5.13
N GLY A 150 -3.16 -1.77 -4.61
CA GLY A 150 -3.25 -3.18 -4.25
C GLY A 150 -2.92 -4.12 -5.41
N VAL A 151 -3.47 -3.85 -6.60
CA VAL A 151 -3.17 -4.59 -7.83
C VAL A 151 -1.71 -4.43 -8.24
N LEU A 152 -1.19 -3.21 -8.21
CA LEU A 152 0.19 -2.91 -8.60
C LEU A 152 1.20 -3.61 -7.67
N TYR A 153 0.96 -3.58 -6.37
CA TYR A 153 1.82 -4.23 -5.37
C TYR A 153 1.78 -5.76 -5.51
N ALA A 154 0.61 -6.34 -5.76
CA ALA A 154 0.49 -7.76 -6.03
C ALA A 154 1.21 -8.17 -7.33
N TYR A 155 1.16 -7.33 -8.36
CA TYR A 155 1.92 -7.52 -9.59
C TYR A 155 3.43 -7.52 -9.35
N TRP A 156 3.95 -6.55 -8.58
CA TRP A 156 5.39 -6.52 -8.25
C TRP A 156 5.81 -7.73 -7.43
N LEU A 157 5.00 -8.16 -6.44
CA LEU A 157 5.28 -9.40 -5.71
C LEU A 157 5.37 -10.60 -6.67
N GLU A 158 4.39 -10.77 -7.57
CA GLU A 158 4.37 -11.90 -8.51
C GLU A 158 5.60 -11.90 -9.42
N LYS A 159 6.04 -10.73 -9.89
CA LYS A 159 7.15 -10.61 -10.86
C LYS A 159 8.53 -10.59 -10.21
N SER A 160 8.68 -10.02 -9.02
CA SER A 160 9.96 -9.97 -8.31
C SER A 160 10.19 -11.16 -7.38
N ARG A 161 9.12 -11.91 -7.07
CA ARG A 161 9.10 -12.93 -6.03
C ARG A 161 9.50 -12.39 -4.66
N SER A 162 9.29 -11.09 -4.42
CA SER A 162 9.68 -10.43 -3.18
C SER A 162 8.68 -9.34 -2.79
N VAL A 163 8.42 -9.22 -1.50
CA VAL A 163 7.57 -8.18 -0.92
C VAL A 163 8.28 -6.82 -0.83
N VAL A 164 9.58 -6.75 -1.11
CA VAL A 164 10.38 -5.52 -0.94
C VAL A 164 9.90 -4.39 -1.86
N ALA A 165 9.60 -4.70 -3.14
CA ALA A 165 9.09 -3.67 -4.07
C ALA A 165 7.71 -3.12 -3.65
N PRO A 166 6.71 -3.95 -3.28
CA PRO A 166 5.49 -3.49 -2.63
C PRO A 166 5.73 -2.57 -1.42
N ILE A 167 6.58 -2.98 -0.47
CA ILE A 167 6.91 -2.18 0.72
C ILE A 167 7.51 -0.82 0.35
N ILE A 168 8.43 -0.77 -0.61
CA ILE A 168 9.01 0.49 -1.08
C ILE A 168 7.93 1.39 -1.68
N GLY A 169 7.08 0.84 -2.56
CA GLY A 169 6.01 1.61 -3.20
C GLY A 169 5.03 2.19 -2.19
N HIS A 170 4.64 1.40 -1.21
CA HIS A 170 3.73 1.79 -0.12
C HIS A 170 4.35 2.92 0.74
N ASN A 171 5.53 2.67 1.29
CA ASN A 171 6.21 3.66 2.13
C ASN A 171 6.49 4.98 1.39
N VAL A 172 6.78 4.93 0.09
CA VAL A 172 6.99 6.13 -0.71
C VAL A 172 5.67 6.87 -0.96
N SER A 173 4.55 6.16 -1.23
CA SER A 173 3.25 6.82 -1.42
C SER A 173 2.80 7.57 -0.16
N ASP A 174 2.84 6.92 0.98
CA ASP A 174 2.41 7.52 2.25
C ASP A 174 3.37 8.62 2.70
N GLY A 175 4.68 8.39 2.58
CA GLY A 175 5.69 9.39 2.90
C GLY A 175 5.58 10.66 2.05
N VAL A 176 5.30 10.52 0.75
CA VAL A 176 5.10 11.67 -0.15
C VAL A 176 3.80 12.40 0.19
N GLU A 177 2.70 11.68 0.43
CA GLU A 177 1.43 12.27 0.83
C GLU A 177 1.63 13.18 2.05
N TYR A 178 2.15 12.61 3.15
CA TYR A 178 2.33 13.37 4.39
C TYR A 178 3.40 14.46 4.28
N ALA A 179 4.45 14.27 3.49
CA ALA A 179 5.42 15.33 3.24
C ALA A 179 4.77 16.54 2.56
N ILE A 180 3.91 16.32 1.57
CA ILE A 180 3.16 17.40 0.90
C ILE A 180 2.21 18.07 1.89
N VAL A 181 1.46 17.30 2.69
CA VAL A 181 0.51 17.84 3.67
C VAL A 181 1.22 18.69 4.72
N PHE A 182 2.34 18.23 5.28
CA PHE A 182 3.11 19.01 6.26
C PHE A 182 3.67 20.30 5.66
N LEU A 183 4.20 20.24 4.43
CA LEU A 183 4.67 21.44 3.74
C LEU A 183 3.55 22.45 3.50
N TRP A 184 2.38 21.95 3.04
CA TRP A 184 1.21 22.81 2.80
C TRP A 184 0.69 23.49 4.07
N ILE A 185 0.63 22.76 5.22
CA ILE A 185 0.17 23.34 6.48
C ILE A 185 1.18 24.36 7.03
N ALA A 186 2.48 24.14 6.81
CA ALA A 186 3.54 25.02 7.28
C ALA A 186 3.63 26.36 6.52
N LEU A 187 3.13 26.42 5.27
CA LEU A 187 3.05 27.63 4.44
C LEU A 187 1.81 28.46 4.74
#